data_1065996455ce3e590e54d2cf2dc98f12
#
_entry.id   1065996455ce3e590e54d2cf2dc98f12
#
_cell.length_a   1.000
_cell.length_b   1.000
_cell.length_c   1.000
_cell.angle_alpha   90.00
_cell.angle_beta   90.00
_cell.angle_gamma   90.00
#
_symmetry.space_group_name_H-M   'P 1'
#
loop_
_entity.id
_entity.type
_entity.pdbx_description
1 polymer ?
#
loop_
_entity_poly.entity_id
_entity_poly.type
_entity_poly.pdbx_seq_one_letter_code
_entity_poly.pdbx_strand_id
1 'polypeptide(L)'
;LEVGRLDREAQGGGHLTRADVEALRRDIAMLEGEMVSIQASIARLEREVEQHRIRAPVTGEIGEVAPFKVGSVVNVGEVLATLVPTGDLRLVADFEPATVLGRVQPGQIGELRLDAFSWTQFGAIPARVVGVGREIRNGRVRVDLLPDVAGHSDIPLQHGLPGTVAIAIEQTTPAL
;
A
#
# COMPACT_ATOMS: atom_id res chain seq x y z
N LEU A 1 58.15 46.66 37.12
CA LEU A 1 58.18 45.25 37.69
C LEU A 1 56.88 44.44 37.48
N GLU A 2 55.78 45.10 37.16
CA GLU A 2 54.48 44.45 36.99
C GLU A 2 54.25 43.93 35.57
N VAL A 3 54.77 44.54 34.56
CA VAL A 3 54.62 44.14 33.13
C VAL A 3 55.27 42.77 32.84
N GLY A 4 56.40 42.48 33.53
CA GLY A 4 57.08 41.18 33.36
C GLY A 4 56.43 39.99 34.06
N ARG A 5 55.40 40.25 34.84
CA ARG A 5 54.62 39.20 35.52
C ARG A 5 53.41 38.77 34.65
N LEU A 6 52.80 39.72 33.96
CA LEU A 6 51.70 39.47 33.03
C LEU A 6 52.16 38.73 31.76
N ASP A 7 53.40 39.01 31.29
CA ASP A 7 53.96 38.28 30.14
C ASP A 7 54.32 36.82 30.47
N ARG A 8 54.63 36.50 31.71
CA ARG A 8 54.86 35.12 32.16
C ARG A 8 53.60 34.33 32.40
N GLU A 9 52.49 34.96 32.77
CA GLU A 9 51.20 34.36 32.90
C GLU A 9 50.54 34.11 31.50
N ALA A 10 50.80 35.01 30.53
CA ALA A 10 50.34 34.83 29.18
C ALA A 10 51.12 33.73 28.41
N GLN A 11 52.36 33.45 28.77
CA GLN A 11 53.17 32.36 28.21
C GLN A 11 52.93 31.00 28.89
N GLY A 12 52.20 30.97 29.99
CA GLY A 12 51.70 29.75 30.66
C GLY A 12 50.48 29.15 29.99
N GLY A 13 50.09 29.61 28.80
CA GLY A 13 49.09 28.96 27.96
C GLY A 13 49.58 27.53 27.63
N GLY A 14 48.99 26.58 28.30
CA GLY A 14 49.42 25.19 28.29
C GLY A 14 49.59 24.68 26.88
N HIS A 15 50.83 24.48 26.47
CA HIS A 15 51.18 23.77 25.26
C HIS A 15 50.62 22.35 25.40
N LEU A 16 49.53 22.07 24.73
CA LEU A 16 49.01 20.72 24.62
C LEU A 16 50.14 19.79 24.16
N THR A 17 50.47 18.85 24.97
CA THR A 17 51.47 17.84 24.61
C THR A 17 50.88 16.91 23.56
N ARG A 18 51.74 16.23 22.81
CA ARG A 18 51.27 15.18 21.89
C ARG A 18 50.36 14.15 22.60
N ALA A 19 50.71 13.82 23.83
CA ALA A 19 49.98 12.90 24.66
C ALA A 19 48.54 13.40 24.97
N ASP A 20 48.40 14.72 25.24
CA ASP A 20 47.09 15.32 25.50
C ASP A 20 46.20 15.31 24.23
N VAL A 21 46.78 15.57 23.07
CA VAL A 21 46.07 15.52 21.78
C VAL A 21 45.61 14.08 21.48
N GLU A 22 46.46 13.10 21.74
CA GLU A 22 46.15 11.68 21.57
C GLU A 22 45.06 11.20 22.55
N ALA A 23 45.05 11.69 23.78
CA ALA A 23 44.02 11.43 24.78
C ALA A 23 42.69 12.03 24.33
N LEU A 24 42.64 13.30 23.93
CA LEU A 24 41.46 13.96 23.42
C LEU A 24 40.88 13.26 22.17
N ARG A 25 41.73 12.80 21.26
CA ARG A 25 41.27 12.05 20.09
C ARG A 25 40.59 10.70 20.46
N ARG A 26 41.14 10.04 21.46
CA ARG A 26 40.51 8.81 21.97
C ARG A 26 39.15 9.08 22.63
N ASP A 27 39.08 10.17 23.43
CA ASP A 27 37.85 10.57 24.08
C ASP A 27 36.79 10.97 23.05
N ILE A 28 37.17 11.71 22.01
CA ILE A 28 36.25 12.03 20.89
C ILE A 28 35.76 10.76 20.20
N ALA A 29 36.64 9.82 19.85
CA ALA A 29 36.25 8.58 19.20
C ALA A 29 35.32 7.72 20.07
N MET A 30 35.55 7.72 21.38
CA MET A 30 34.69 7.02 22.33
C MET A 30 33.29 7.68 22.39
N LEU A 31 33.24 9.02 22.51
CA LEU A 31 31.97 9.78 22.53
C LEU A 31 31.20 9.66 21.19
N GLU A 32 31.91 9.67 20.09
CA GLU A 32 31.29 9.44 18.76
C GLU A 32 30.68 8.01 18.68
N GLY A 33 31.37 7.01 19.19
CA GLY A 33 30.86 5.64 19.30
C GLY A 33 29.62 5.53 20.19
N GLU A 34 29.62 6.19 21.34
CA GLU A 34 28.47 6.26 22.23
C GLU A 34 27.28 6.97 21.55
N MET A 35 27.54 8.08 20.86
CA MET A 35 26.52 8.82 20.14
C MET A 35 25.84 7.94 19.07
N VAL A 36 26.60 7.21 18.27
CA VAL A 36 26.08 6.27 17.28
C VAL A 36 25.22 5.18 17.93
N SER A 37 25.67 4.65 19.06
CA SER A 37 24.91 3.62 19.80
C SER A 37 23.59 4.14 20.34
N ILE A 38 23.58 5.36 20.89
CA ILE A 38 22.38 6.03 21.39
C ILE A 38 21.42 6.32 20.23
N GLN A 39 21.91 6.85 19.13
CA GLN A 39 21.09 7.11 17.93
C GLN A 39 20.43 5.83 17.40
N ALA A 40 21.18 4.73 17.35
CA ALA A 40 20.63 3.43 16.95
C ALA A 40 19.52 2.94 17.92
N SER A 41 19.71 3.20 19.22
CA SER A 41 18.71 2.85 20.24
C SER A 41 17.44 3.70 20.12
N ILE A 42 17.58 4.99 19.87
CA ILE A 42 16.43 5.90 19.60
C ILE A 42 15.68 5.42 18.38
N ALA A 43 16.35 5.19 17.25
CA ALA A 43 15.73 4.72 16.02
C ALA A 43 15.02 3.36 16.17
N ARG A 44 15.51 2.50 17.07
CA ARG A 44 14.82 1.25 17.41
C ARG A 44 13.53 1.50 18.18
N LEU A 45 13.61 2.33 19.21
CA LEU A 45 12.44 2.66 20.05
C LEU A 45 11.37 3.42 19.26
N GLU A 46 11.75 4.32 18.37
CA GLU A 46 10.82 5.03 17.49
C GLU A 46 10.07 4.06 16.58
N ARG A 47 10.77 3.08 16.00
CA ARG A 47 10.13 2.01 15.19
C ARG A 47 9.19 1.15 16.03
N GLU A 48 9.57 0.82 17.25
CA GLU A 48 8.74 0.05 18.17
C GLU A 48 7.45 0.82 18.51
N VAL A 49 7.54 2.11 18.81
CA VAL A 49 6.37 2.98 19.04
C VAL A 49 5.49 3.08 17.79
N GLU A 50 6.07 3.20 16.59
CA GLU A 50 5.29 3.29 15.35
C GLU A 50 4.58 1.96 15.02
N GLN A 51 5.16 0.81 15.36
CA GLN A 51 4.51 -0.50 15.21
C GLN A 51 3.24 -0.65 16.07
N HIS A 52 3.12 0.12 17.15
CA HIS A 52 1.90 0.16 17.98
C HIS A 52 0.82 1.09 17.40
N ARG A 53 1.09 1.76 16.28
CA ARG A 53 0.13 2.62 15.59
C ARG A 53 -0.37 1.94 14.33
N ILE A 54 -1.63 1.54 14.36
CA ILE A 54 -2.28 0.94 13.20
C ILE A 54 -2.83 2.07 12.34
N ARG A 55 -2.37 2.15 11.10
CA ARG A 55 -2.78 3.16 10.11
C ARG A 55 -3.49 2.51 8.95
N ALA A 56 -4.46 3.23 8.36
CA ALA A 56 -5.08 2.83 7.12
C ALA A 56 -4.04 2.79 5.99
N PRO A 57 -3.86 1.67 5.28
CA PRO A 57 -2.88 1.55 4.22
C PRO A 57 -3.27 2.33 2.94
N VAL A 58 -4.57 2.62 2.78
CA VAL A 58 -5.12 3.35 1.63
C VAL A 58 -6.23 4.28 2.10
N THR A 59 -6.56 5.27 1.31
CA THR A 59 -7.73 6.12 1.53
C THR A 59 -8.99 5.31 1.25
N GLY A 60 -9.96 5.36 2.14
CA GLY A 60 -11.18 4.56 2.02
C GLY A 60 -12.14 4.81 3.16
N GLU A 61 -13.26 4.12 3.13
CA GLU A 61 -14.25 4.09 4.19
C GLU A 61 -14.03 2.86 5.08
N ILE A 62 -14.22 3.02 6.38
CA ILE A 62 -14.17 1.91 7.31
C ILE A 62 -15.52 1.18 7.20
N GLY A 63 -15.46 -0.07 6.79
CA GLY A 63 -16.62 -0.96 6.75
C GLY A 63 -16.90 -1.57 8.12
N GLU A 64 -16.72 -2.87 8.25
CA GLU A 64 -16.92 -3.57 9.51
C GLU A 64 -15.75 -3.33 10.46
N VAL A 65 -16.04 -3.01 11.71
CA VAL A 65 -15.06 -2.84 12.79
C VAL A 65 -15.30 -3.92 13.84
N ALA A 66 -14.27 -4.63 14.22
CA ALA A 66 -14.35 -5.61 15.29
C ALA A 66 -14.65 -4.92 16.64
N PRO A 67 -15.38 -5.57 17.55
CA PRO A 67 -15.87 -4.96 18.80
C PRO A 67 -14.77 -4.83 19.85
N PHE A 68 -13.73 -4.06 19.57
CA PHE A 68 -12.66 -3.77 20.52
C PHE A 68 -13.06 -2.66 21.49
N LYS A 69 -12.57 -2.79 22.71
CA LYS A 69 -12.68 -1.77 23.77
C LYS A 69 -11.28 -1.35 24.21
N VAL A 70 -11.19 -0.17 24.79
CA VAL A 70 -9.94 0.26 25.42
C VAL A 70 -9.53 -0.76 26.48
N GLY A 71 -8.30 -1.28 26.35
CA GLY A 71 -7.79 -2.38 27.17
C GLY A 71 -7.92 -3.77 26.55
N SER A 72 -8.55 -3.93 25.39
CA SER A 72 -8.53 -5.20 24.66
C SER A 72 -7.12 -5.52 24.17
N VAL A 73 -6.76 -6.79 24.23
CA VAL A 73 -5.51 -7.31 23.66
C VAL A 73 -5.78 -7.71 22.23
N VAL A 74 -4.95 -7.26 21.31
CA VAL A 74 -5.01 -7.59 19.89
C VAL A 74 -3.86 -8.53 19.56
N ASN A 75 -4.17 -9.65 18.90
CA ASN A 75 -3.18 -10.63 18.49
C ASN A 75 -2.68 -10.34 17.07
N VAL A 76 -1.47 -10.82 16.77
CA VAL A 76 -0.92 -10.73 15.41
C VAL A 76 -1.79 -11.52 14.44
N GLY A 77 -2.22 -10.85 13.35
CA GLY A 77 -3.10 -11.45 12.34
C GLY A 77 -4.59 -11.30 12.62
N GLU A 78 -4.99 -10.68 13.72
CA GLU A 78 -6.39 -10.41 14.03
C GLU A 78 -6.92 -9.27 13.16
N VAL A 79 -8.12 -9.47 12.58
CA VAL A 79 -8.77 -8.45 11.75
C VAL A 79 -9.43 -7.41 12.65
N LEU A 80 -8.96 -6.18 12.58
CA LEU A 80 -9.46 -5.07 13.38
C LEU A 80 -10.60 -4.32 12.70
N ALA A 81 -10.46 -4.08 11.41
CA ALA A 81 -11.46 -3.42 10.61
C ALA A 81 -11.27 -3.80 9.13
N THR A 82 -12.34 -3.72 8.38
CA THR A 82 -12.29 -3.82 6.92
C THR A 82 -12.29 -2.42 6.34
N LEU A 83 -11.33 -2.15 5.46
CA LEU A 83 -11.24 -0.87 4.77
C LEU A 83 -11.72 -1.06 3.32
N VAL A 84 -12.70 -0.26 2.93
CA VAL A 84 -13.21 -0.18 1.55
C VAL A 84 -12.53 1.00 0.86
N PRO A 85 -11.60 0.77 -0.09
CA PRO A 85 -10.93 1.86 -0.78
C PRO A 85 -11.93 2.73 -1.54
N THR A 86 -11.77 4.04 -1.47
CA THR A 86 -12.46 4.98 -2.36
C THR A 86 -11.72 5.05 -3.67
N GLY A 87 -12.40 4.82 -4.77
CA GLY A 87 -11.80 4.83 -6.11
C GLY A 87 -12.70 4.19 -7.14
N ASP A 88 -12.17 4.07 -8.37
CA ASP A 88 -12.89 3.44 -9.47
C ASP A 88 -13.18 1.97 -9.16
N LEU A 89 -14.44 1.59 -9.30
CA LEU A 89 -14.86 0.21 -9.15
C LEU A 89 -14.22 -0.64 -10.25
N ARG A 90 -13.70 -1.78 -9.87
CA ARG A 90 -13.20 -2.79 -10.79
C ARG A 90 -14.06 -4.03 -10.73
N LEU A 91 -14.39 -4.53 -11.89
CA LEU A 91 -15.10 -5.78 -12.06
C LEU A 91 -14.10 -6.89 -12.32
N VAL A 92 -14.22 -7.95 -11.56
CA VAL A 92 -13.41 -9.15 -11.70
C VAL A 92 -14.32 -10.28 -12.12
N ALA A 93 -14.06 -10.87 -13.28
CA ALA A 93 -14.84 -11.98 -13.79
C ALA A 93 -13.93 -13.20 -14.06
N ASP A 94 -14.40 -14.36 -13.66
CA ASP A 94 -13.71 -15.63 -13.85
C ASP A 94 -14.36 -16.43 -14.99
N PHE A 95 -13.59 -16.68 -16.05
CA PHE A 95 -14.05 -17.37 -17.25
C PHE A 95 -13.37 -18.74 -17.43
N GLU A 96 -13.99 -19.60 -18.22
CA GLU A 96 -13.32 -20.81 -18.67
C GLU A 96 -12.16 -20.46 -19.63
N PRO A 97 -11.00 -21.12 -19.50
CA PRO A 97 -9.83 -20.83 -20.35
C PRO A 97 -10.13 -20.92 -21.85
N ALA A 98 -10.93 -21.90 -22.27
CA ALA A 98 -11.28 -22.11 -23.66
C ALA A 98 -12.07 -20.97 -24.30
N THR A 99 -12.81 -20.20 -23.48
CA THR A 99 -13.63 -19.08 -23.95
C THR A 99 -12.83 -17.78 -24.05
N VAL A 100 -11.76 -17.63 -23.27
CA VAL A 100 -11.05 -16.35 -23.11
C VAL A 100 -9.68 -16.35 -23.80
N LEU A 101 -8.93 -17.47 -23.68
CA LEU A 101 -7.56 -17.50 -24.18
C LEU A 101 -7.51 -17.33 -25.71
N GLY A 102 -6.80 -16.29 -26.16
CA GLY A 102 -6.67 -15.93 -27.57
C GLY A 102 -7.90 -15.27 -28.20
N ARG A 103 -9.00 -15.09 -27.43
CA ARG A 103 -10.26 -14.53 -27.95
C ARG A 103 -10.62 -13.20 -27.29
N VAL A 104 -10.33 -13.06 -26.00
CA VAL A 104 -10.58 -11.82 -25.26
C VAL A 104 -9.30 -11.00 -25.19
N GLN A 105 -9.42 -9.72 -25.54
CA GLN A 105 -8.31 -8.78 -25.56
C GLN A 105 -8.66 -7.50 -24.78
N PRO A 106 -7.68 -6.82 -24.19
CA PRO A 106 -7.90 -5.52 -23.59
C PRO A 106 -8.51 -4.54 -24.61
N GLY A 107 -9.48 -3.75 -24.13
CA GLY A 107 -10.21 -2.79 -24.97
C GLY A 107 -11.57 -3.29 -25.46
N GLN A 108 -11.85 -4.59 -25.46
CA GLN A 108 -13.17 -5.12 -25.81
C GLN A 108 -14.22 -4.67 -24.79
N ILE A 109 -15.46 -4.57 -25.25
CA ILE A 109 -16.60 -4.19 -24.41
C ILE A 109 -17.40 -5.45 -24.08
N GLY A 110 -17.68 -5.62 -22.79
CA GLY A 110 -18.60 -6.61 -22.27
C GLY A 110 -19.80 -5.94 -21.62
N GLU A 111 -20.79 -6.73 -21.30
CA GLU A 111 -22.00 -6.32 -20.57
C GLU A 111 -22.03 -6.97 -19.20
N LEU A 112 -22.11 -6.14 -18.15
CA LEU A 112 -22.31 -6.57 -16.78
C LEU A 112 -23.80 -6.58 -16.44
N ARG A 113 -24.29 -7.68 -15.92
CA ARG A 113 -25.61 -7.83 -15.33
C ARG A 113 -25.45 -8.15 -13.86
N LEU A 114 -25.94 -7.27 -13.01
CA LEU A 114 -25.90 -7.45 -11.56
C LEU A 114 -27.06 -8.33 -11.09
N ASP A 115 -26.78 -9.33 -10.27
CA ASP A 115 -27.79 -10.26 -9.78
C ASP A 115 -28.80 -9.60 -8.84
N ALA A 116 -28.37 -8.55 -8.13
CA ALA A 116 -29.21 -7.79 -7.20
C ALA A 116 -30.22 -6.84 -7.89
N PHE A 117 -30.07 -6.60 -9.19
CA PHE A 117 -30.88 -5.63 -9.93
C PHE A 117 -31.55 -6.29 -11.14
N SER A 118 -32.84 -6.01 -11.33
CA SER A 118 -33.57 -6.54 -12.49
C SER A 118 -33.01 -5.92 -13.78
N TRP A 119 -32.45 -6.76 -14.65
CA TRP A 119 -31.90 -6.32 -15.94
C TRP A 119 -32.97 -5.71 -16.86
N THR A 120 -34.24 -6.06 -16.67
CA THR A 120 -35.35 -5.49 -17.43
C THR A 120 -35.64 -4.03 -17.06
N GLN A 121 -35.27 -3.64 -15.86
CA GLN A 121 -35.49 -2.28 -15.34
C GLN A 121 -34.24 -1.42 -15.47
N PHE A 122 -33.06 -1.98 -15.21
CA PHE A 122 -31.80 -1.24 -15.12
C PHE A 122 -30.88 -1.48 -16.32
N GLY A 123 -31.19 -2.46 -17.17
CA GLY A 123 -30.35 -2.82 -18.30
C GLY A 123 -29.06 -3.56 -17.92
N ALA A 124 -28.14 -3.63 -18.86
CA ALA A 124 -26.79 -4.11 -18.66
C ALA A 124 -25.81 -2.95 -18.65
N ILE A 125 -24.83 -2.98 -17.76
CA ILE A 125 -23.80 -1.95 -17.62
C ILE A 125 -22.67 -2.30 -18.57
N PRO A 126 -22.30 -1.43 -19.53
CA PRO A 126 -21.12 -1.64 -20.36
C PRO A 126 -19.87 -1.70 -19.49
N ALA A 127 -18.99 -2.64 -19.79
CA ALA A 127 -17.71 -2.77 -19.08
C ALA A 127 -16.59 -3.03 -20.07
N ARG A 128 -15.50 -2.29 -19.96
CA ARG A 128 -14.34 -2.42 -20.84
C ARG A 128 -13.32 -3.36 -20.23
N VAL A 129 -12.86 -4.33 -21.00
CA VAL A 129 -11.75 -5.21 -20.61
C VAL A 129 -10.48 -4.40 -20.47
N VAL A 130 -9.88 -4.43 -19.29
CA VAL A 130 -8.61 -3.75 -18.96
C VAL A 130 -7.44 -4.74 -19.01
N GLY A 131 -7.70 -5.97 -18.56
CA GLY A 131 -6.67 -6.99 -18.52
C GLY A 131 -7.23 -8.40 -18.53
N VAL A 132 -6.45 -9.32 -19.08
CA VAL A 132 -6.73 -10.75 -19.07
C VAL A 132 -5.61 -11.45 -18.31
N GLY A 133 -5.96 -12.21 -17.29
CA GLY A 133 -5.02 -12.98 -16.49
C GLY A 133 -4.25 -13.98 -17.35
N ARG A 134 -2.96 -14.12 -17.09
CA ARG A 134 -2.10 -15.09 -17.76
C ARG A 134 -2.01 -16.42 -17.01
N GLU A 135 -2.62 -16.49 -15.85
CA GLU A 135 -2.58 -17.64 -14.95
C GLU A 135 -3.96 -18.28 -14.84
N ILE A 136 -3.98 -19.61 -14.91
CA ILE A 136 -5.20 -20.38 -14.66
C ILE A 136 -5.22 -20.74 -13.18
N ARG A 137 -6.18 -20.21 -12.44
CA ARG A 137 -6.43 -20.50 -11.02
C ARG A 137 -7.76 -21.24 -10.89
N ASN A 138 -7.77 -22.36 -10.22
CA ASN A 138 -8.97 -23.17 -10.02
C ASN A 138 -9.71 -23.52 -11.32
N GLY A 139 -8.96 -23.72 -12.44
CA GLY A 139 -9.54 -24.00 -13.74
C GLY A 139 -10.18 -22.79 -14.44
N ARG A 140 -9.95 -21.57 -13.96
CA ARG A 140 -10.53 -20.33 -14.51
C ARG A 140 -9.45 -19.30 -14.80
N VAL A 141 -9.72 -18.42 -15.76
CA VAL A 141 -8.91 -17.26 -16.12
C VAL A 141 -9.63 -16.00 -15.64
N ARG A 142 -8.93 -15.20 -14.88
CA ARG A 142 -9.42 -13.92 -14.39
C ARG A 142 -9.35 -12.85 -15.47
N VAL A 143 -10.43 -12.12 -15.66
CA VAL A 143 -10.51 -10.96 -16.54
C VAL A 143 -10.91 -9.75 -15.71
N ASP A 144 -10.12 -8.70 -15.78
CA ASP A 144 -10.38 -7.43 -15.12
C ASP A 144 -11.07 -6.47 -16.09
N LEU A 145 -12.20 -5.91 -15.70
CA LEU A 145 -12.96 -4.95 -16.49
C LEU A 145 -13.23 -3.68 -15.69
N LEU A 146 -13.40 -2.59 -16.41
CA LEU A 146 -13.80 -1.30 -15.86
C LEU A 146 -15.24 -1.01 -16.29
N PRO A 147 -16.21 -0.93 -15.36
CA PRO A 147 -17.59 -0.64 -15.71
C PRO A 147 -17.73 0.83 -16.13
N ASP A 148 -18.51 1.09 -17.16
CA ASP A 148 -18.91 2.44 -17.57
C ASP A 148 -20.21 2.83 -16.84
N VAL A 149 -20.06 3.58 -15.78
CA VAL A 149 -21.18 4.02 -14.93
C VAL A 149 -21.84 5.32 -15.39
N ALA A 150 -21.30 6.00 -16.40
CA ALA A 150 -21.74 7.33 -16.80
C ALA A 150 -23.23 7.40 -17.25
N GLY A 151 -23.80 6.28 -17.69
CA GLY A 151 -25.22 6.20 -18.08
C GLY A 151 -26.12 5.44 -17.08
N HIS A 152 -25.58 5.00 -15.94
CA HIS A 152 -26.26 4.10 -14.99
C HIS A 152 -26.17 4.62 -13.56
N SER A 153 -26.32 5.94 -13.39
CA SER A 153 -26.21 6.62 -12.08
C SER A 153 -27.27 6.16 -11.06
N ASP A 154 -28.35 5.54 -11.51
CA ASP A 154 -29.44 5.08 -10.65
C ASP A 154 -29.13 3.74 -9.97
N ILE A 155 -28.03 3.07 -10.34
CA ILE A 155 -27.60 1.83 -9.72
C ILE A 155 -26.55 2.14 -8.65
N PRO A 156 -26.83 1.89 -7.37
CA PRO A 156 -25.86 2.07 -6.30
C PRO A 156 -24.81 0.95 -6.36
N LEU A 157 -23.76 1.15 -7.17
CA LEU A 157 -22.68 0.20 -7.28
C LEU A 157 -21.86 0.20 -5.98
N GLN A 158 -21.73 -0.96 -5.38
CA GLN A 158 -20.97 -1.20 -4.16
C GLN A 158 -19.98 -2.34 -4.34
N HIS A 159 -18.95 -2.36 -3.50
CA HIS A 159 -18.02 -3.48 -3.46
C HIS A 159 -18.73 -4.77 -3.07
N GLY A 160 -18.37 -5.88 -3.74
CA GLY A 160 -18.90 -7.20 -3.41
C GLY A 160 -20.24 -7.56 -4.05
N LEU A 161 -20.78 -6.71 -4.93
CA LEU A 161 -21.99 -7.08 -5.68
C LEU A 161 -21.68 -8.19 -6.69
N PRO A 162 -22.41 -9.33 -6.61
CA PRO A 162 -22.28 -10.40 -7.59
C PRO A 162 -23.01 -10.05 -8.89
N GLY A 163 -22.50 -10.63 -9.99
CA GLY A 163 -23.09 -10.42 -11.30
C GLY A 163 -22.52 -11.35 -12.36
N THR A 164 -23.10 -11.28 -13.54
CA THR A 164 -22.67 -12.04 -14.70
C THR A 164 -22.14 -11.11 -15.79
N VAL A 165 -21.03 -11.46 -16.40
CA VAL A 165 -20.43 -10.70 -17.50
C VAL A 165 -20.50 -11.49 -18.79
N ALA A 166 -20.97 -10.86 -19.85
CA ALA A 166 -20.93 -11.36 -21.21
C ALA A 166 -19.96 -10.48 -22.03
N ILE A 167 -18.97 -11.08 -22.68
CA ILE A 167 -18.04 -10.37 -23.57
C ILE A 167 -18.34 -10.83 -24.99
N ALA A 168 -18.60 -9.88 -25.89
CA ALA A 168 -18.78 -10.16 -27.29
C ALA A 168 -17.44 -10.57 -27.91
N ILE A 169 -17.36 -11.80 -28.43
CA ILE A 169 -16.19 -12.32 -29.12
C ILE A 169 -16.51 -12.25 -30.62
N GLU A 170 -15.70 -11.54 -31.40
CA GLU A 170 -15.79 -11.58 -32.86
C GLU A 170 -15.46 -13.00 -33.35
N GLN A 171 -16.42 -13.62 -34.02
CA GLN A 171 -16.17 -14.88 -34.72
C GLN A 171 -15.41 -14.54 -36.00
N THR A 172 -14.11 -14.77 -36.01
CA THR A 172 -13.34 -14.74 -37.25
C THR A 172 -13.75 -15.98 -38.07
N THR A 173 -14.55 -15.76 -39.09
CA THR A 173 -14.82 -16.82 -40.08
C THR A 173 -13.51 -17.06 -40.86
N PRO A 174 -12.97 -18.26 -40.85
CA PRO A 174 -11.81 -18.54 -41.71
C PRO A 174 -12.22 -18.31 -43.17
N ALA A 175 -11.50 -17.41 -43.84
CA ALA A 175 -11.65 -17.28 -45.29
C ALA A 175 -11.20 -18.59 -45.92
N LEU A 176 -12.09 -19.23 -46.70
CA LEU A 176 -11.82 -20.37 -47.55
C LEU A 176 -10.92 -19.95 -48.73
#